data_6a7a8e8260a96c1bd8da5b18c9ffa694
#
_entry.id   6a7a8e8260a96c1bd8da5b18c9ffa694
#
_cell.length_a   1.000
_cell.length_b   1.000
_cell.length_c   1.000
_cell.angle_alpha   90.00
_cell.angle_beta   90.00
_cell.angle_gamma   90.00
#
_symmetry.space_group_name_H-M   'P 1'
#
loop_
_entity.id
_entity.type
_entity.pdbx_description
1 polymer ?
#
loop_
_entity_poly.entity_id
_entity_poly.type
_entity_poly.pdbx_seq_one_letter_code
_entity_poly.pdbx_strand_id
1 'polypeptide(L)'
;DIPKIAKEKNVDLIFFAINKIDAISRRKILEICQETGVKTRVLPTTEEVITKQGAMNSLRDVQIEDLLGREPVHLDNKNINSLIKNKTILVTGGGGSIGSELCRQIVKYDPKRLVILDIYENNLYDIEMELRAEYPKLNLEAIVASVRDKARLNNVFETYKPEIVFHAAAHKHVPLMEKSPLEAIKNNVFGTYN
;
A
#
# COMPACT_ATOMS: atom_id res chain seq x y z
N ASP A 1 28.20 20.73 4.46
CA ASP A 1 29.59 20.17 4.60
C ASP A 1 29.67 18.63 4.61
N ILE A 2 28.53 17.91 4.61
CA ILE A 2 28.53 16.43 4.61
C ILE A 2 29.34 15.85 3.44
N PRO A 3 29.17 16.26 2.17
CA PRO A 3 29.93 15.69 1.06
C PRO A 3 31.43 15.94 1.17
N LYS A 4 31.81 17.11 1.64
CA LYS A 4 33.23 17.47 1.85
C LYS A 4 33.88 16.56 2.90
N ILE A 5 33.23 16.40 4.05
CA ILE A 5 33.72 15.57 5.15
C ILE A 5 33.78 14.09 4.75
N ALA A 6 32.72 13.59 4.06
CA ALA A 6 32.66 12.22 3.59
C ALA A 6 33.84 11.88 2.69
N LYS A 7 34.22 12.80 1.80
CA LYS A 7 35.38 12.65 0.90
C LYS A 7 36.70 12.80 1.63
N GLU A 8 36.86 13.82 2.48
CA GLU A 8 38.10 14.08 3.20
C GLU A 8 38.47 12.97 4.20
N LYS A 9 37.47 12.34 4.82
CA LYS A 9 37.65 11.30 5.82
C LYS A 9 37.51 9.87 5.29
N ASN A 10 37.25 9.70 3.99
CA ASN A 10 36.98 8.39 3.36
C ASN A 10 35.90 7.62 4.14
N VAL A 11 34.72 8.25 4.33
CA VAL A 11 33.64 7.68 5.12
C VAL A 11 32.96 6.54 4.36
N ASP A 12 32.87 5.36 4.98
CA ASP A 12 32.23 4.17 4.39
C ASP A 12 30.73 4.07 4.69
N LEU A 13 30.25 4.73 5.76
CA LEU A 13 28.87 4.63 6.21
C LEU A 13 28.45 5.90 6.95
N ILE A 14 27.26 6.40 6.60
CA ILE A 14 26.61 7.54 7.27
C ILE A 14 25.45 7.04 8.12
N PHE A 15 25.39 7.44 9.40
CA PHE A 15 24.25 7.22 10.27
C PHE A 15 23.47 8.51 10.45
N PHE A 16 22.20 8.51 9.98
CA PHE A 16 21.28 9.59 10.25
C PHE A 16 20.60 9.35 11.62
N ALA A 17 21.00 10.12 12.63
CA ALA A 17 20.60 9.94 14.04
C ALA A 17 19.77 11.12 14.59
N ILE A 18 19.23 12.00 13.72
CA ILE A 18 18.49 13.18 14.16
C ILE A 18 17.02 12.82 14.33
N ASN A 19 16.57 12.69 15.60
CA ASN A 19 15.21 12.26 15.91
C ASN A 19 14.17 13.39 15.88
N LYS A 20 14.56 14.63 16.24
CA LYS A 20 13.66 15.79 16.27
C LYS A 20 14.05 16.77 15.19
N ILE A 21 13.50 16.61 14.01
CA ILE A 21 13.72 17.48 12.85
C ILE A 21 12.44 17.48 12.01
N ASP A 22 12.10 18.64 11.43
CA ASP A 22 10.97 18.72 10.51
C ASP A 22 11.22 17.92 9.22
N ALA A 23 10.13 17.52 8.57
CA ALA A 23 10.16 16.66 7.38
C ALA A 23 10.97 17.26 6.20
N ILE A 24 10.89 18.58 6.02
CA ILE A 24 11.58 19.28 4.92
C ILE A 24 13.09 19.25 5.14
N SER A 25 13.53 19.59 6.35
CA SER A 25 14.95 19.57 6.74
C SER A 25 15.51 18.13 6.73
N ARG A 26 14.72 17.16 7.21
CA ARG A 26 15.09 15.73 7.15
C ARG A 26 15.37 15.27 5.72
N ARG A 27 14.44 15.55 4.82
CA ARG A 27 14.56 15.23 3.39
C ARG A 27 15.83 15.86 2.79
N LYS A 28 16.04 17.16 3.01
CA LYS A 28 17.20 17.88 2.48
C LYS A 28 18.53 17.28 2.94
N ILE A 29 18.62 16.89 4.21
CA ILE A 29 19.84 16.27 4.74
C ILE A 29 20.06 14.88 4.15
N LEU A 30 19.00 14.06 4.00
CA LEU A 30 19.11 12.73 3.41
C LEU A 30 19.47 12.80 1.91
N GLU A 31 18.94 13.77 1.16
CA GLU A 31 19.33 14.03 -0.23
C GLU A 31 20.83 14.37 -0.32
N ILE A 32 21.33 15.25 0.56
CA ILE A 32 22.77 15.58 0.63
C ILE A 32 23.62 14.34 0.98
N CYS A 33 23.14 13.47 1.87
CA CYS A 33 23.82 12.21 2.18
C CYS A 33 23.88 11.28 0.95
N GLN A 34 22.81 11.17 0.18
CA GLN A 34 22.76 10.36 -1.03
C GLN A 34 23.71 10.87 -2.13
N GLU A 35 23.84 12.20 -2.28
CA GLU A 35 24.78 12.83 -3.22
C GLU A 35 26.24 12.44 -2.96
N THR A 36 26.58 12.03 -1.74
CA THR A 36 27.93 11.55 -1.43
C THR A 36 28.28 10.19 -2.03
N GLY A 37 27.28 9.40 -2.45
CA GLY A 37 27.44 8.01 -2.86
C GLY A 37 27.75 7.05 -1.71
N VAL A 38 27.88 7.55 -0.47
CA VAL A 38 28.14 6.73 0.72
C VAL A 38 26.85 6.10 1.22
N LYS A 39 26.89 4.82 1.60
CA LYS A 39 25.74 4.12 2.15
C LYS A 39 25.22 4.85 3.40
N THR A 40 23.93 5.20 3.40
CA THR A 40 23.29 5.91 4.50
C THR A 40 22.27 5.01 5.20
N ARG A 41 22.33 4.95 6.54
CA ARG A 41 21.36 4.23 7.38
C ARG A 41 20.69 5.18 8.36
N VAL A 42 19.41 4.95 8.60
CA VAL A 42 18.60 5.73 9.54
C VAL A 42 18.52 4.98 10.86
N LEU A 43 18.76 5.69 11.97
CA LEU A 43 18.46 5.15 13.30
C LEU A 43 16.94 5.26 13.54
N PRO A 44 16.33 4.21 14.13
CA PRO A 44 14.91 4.25 14.50
C PRO A 44 14.66 5.29 15.58
N THR A 45 13.46 5.84 15.58
CA THR A 45 13.01 6.72 16.68
C THR A 45 12.83 5.95 17.98
N THR A 46 12.82 6.64 19.11
CA THR A 46 12.60 6.03 20.43
C THR A 46 11.27 5.24 20.49
N GLU A 47 10.25 5.71 19.78
CA GLU A 47 8.95 5.04 19.68
C GLU A 47 9.01 3.75 18.87
N GLU A 48 9.76 3.74 17.77
CA GLU A 48 9.99 2.54 16.95
C GLU A 48 10.80 1.47 17.70
N VAL A 49 11.71 1.90 18.58
CA VAL A 49 12.52 1.00 19.42
C VAL A 49 11.66 0.33 20.50
N ILE A 50 10.71 1.06 21.09
CA ILE A 50 9.83 0.56 22.15
C ILE A 50 8.78 -0.42 21.60
N THR A 51 8.27 -0.18 20.39
CA THR A 51 7.20 -0.99 19.78
C THR A 51 7.69 -2.28 19.11
N LYS A 52 8.97 -2.34 18.72
CA LYS A 52 9.58 -3.55 18.13
C LYS A 52 10.56 -4.18 19.12
N GLN A 53 10.20 -5.32 19.68
CA GLN A 53 11.11 -6.15 20.51
C GLN A 53 12.35 -6.52 19.67
N GLY A 54 13.49 -5.83 19.91
CA GLY A 54 14.76 -6.14 19.26
C GLY A 54 15.53 -4.93 18.72
N ALA A 55 15.95 -4.04 19.63
CA ALA A 55 16.60 -2.76 19.29
C ALA A 55 17.95 -2.86 18.55
N MET A 56 18.60 -3.99 18.47
CA MET A 56 19.94 -4.10 17.89
C MET A 56 19.97 -4.37 16.37
N ASN A 57 18.88 -4.83 15.76
CA ASN A 57 18.76 -5.09 14.32
C ASN A 57 18.00 -4.01 13.53
N SER A 58 17.72 -2.88 14.14
CA SER A 58 16.79 -1.88 13.56
C SER A 58 17.46 -0.76 12.76
N LEU A 59 18.76 -0.86 12.48
CA LEU A 59 19.41 0.00 11.47
C LEU A 59 18.86 -0.36 10.11
N ARG A 60 18.04 0.50 9.53
CA ARG A 60 17.46 0.30 8.21
C ARG A 60 18.08 1.23 7.17
N ASP A 61 18.07 0.78 5.94
CA ASP A 61 18.39 1.64 4.82
C ASP A 61 17.34 2.75 4.67
N VAL A 62 17.70 3.87 4.04
CA VAL A 62 16.77 4.99 3.78
C VAL A 62 15.62 4.49 2.94
N GLN A 63 14.40 4.66 3.42
CA GLN A 63 13.18 4.32 2.71
C GLN A 63 12.64 5.54 1.94
N ILE A 64 11.79 5.30 0.94
CA ILE A 64 11.17 6.37 0.14
C ILE A 64 10.33 7.30 1.05
N GLU A 65 9.73 6.75 2.09
CA GLU A 65 8.93 7.48 3.08
C GLU A 65 9.76 8.52 3.83
N ASP A 66 11.04 8.24 4.12
CA ASP A 66 11.96 9.18 4.76
C ASP A 66 12.21 10.42 3.88
N LEU A 67 12.15 10.25 2.56
CA LEU A 67 12.34 11.32 1.57
C LEU A 67 11.04 12.07 1.28
N LEU A 68 9.89 11.42 1.40
CA LEU A 68 8.59 12.04 1.14
C LEU A 68 8.14 12.98 2.26
N GLY A 69 8.73 12.87 3.45
CA GLY A 69 8.44 13.73 4.58
C GLY A 69 6.99 13.63 5.08
N ARG A 70 6.30 12.52 4.82
CA ARG A 70 4.97 12.23 5.36
C ARG A 70 5.11 11.35 6.59
N GLU A 71 4.51 11.77 7.68
CA GLU A 71 4.38 10.90 8.85
C GLU A 71 3.48 9.71 8.50
N PRO A 72 3.89 8.48 8.84
CA PRO A 72 3.02 7.32 8.68
C PRO A 72 1.73 7.51 9.49
N VAL A 73 0.59 7.23 8.88
CA VAL A 73 -0.68 7.24 9.61
C VAL A 73 -0.72 6.02 10.51
N HIS A 74 -0.78 6.23 11.82
CA HIS A 74 -1.00 5.16 12.79
C HIS A 74 -2.49 4.78 12.77
N LEU A 75 -2.78 3.62 12.18
CA LEU A 75 -4.14 3.09 12.15
C LEU A 75 -4.50 2.49 13.53
N ASP A 76 -5.72 2.75 13.98
CA ASP A 76 -6.27 2.09 15.18
C ASP A 76 -6.63 0.63 14.85
N ASN A 77 -5.69 -0.26 15.10
CA ASN A 77 -5.82 -1.69 14.80
C ASN A 77 -7.02 -2.36 15.52
N LYS A 78 -7.49 -1.84 16.65
CA LYS A 78 -8.65 -2.41 17.36
C LYS A 78 -9.94 -2.15 16.62
N ASN A 79 -10.14 -0.92 16.15
CA ASN A 79 -11.33 -0.53 15.38
C ASN A 79 -11.34 -1.24 14.02
N ILE A 80 -10.19 -1.33 13.34
CA ILE A 80 -10.07 -2.03 12.07
C ILE A 80 -10.36 -3.52 12.23
N ASN A 81 -9.81 -4.16 13.27
CA ASN A 81 -10.07 -5.58 13.54
C ASN A 81 -11.56 -5.85 13.77
N SER A 82 -12.24 -5.02 14.55
CA SER A 82 -13.69 -5.15 14.77
C SER A 82 -14.52 -4.98 13.51
N LEU A 83 -14.06 -4.15 12.58
CA LEU A 83 -14.73 -3.92 11.29
C LEU A 83 -14.55 -5.11 10.34
N ILE A 84 -13.35 -5.69 10.24
CA ILE A 84 -12.97 -6.65 9.19
C ILE A 84 -13.20 -8.11 9.61
N LYS A 85 -12.92 -8.44 10.87
CA LYS A 85 -12.92 -9.81 11.38
C LYS A 85 -14.26 -10.51 11.13
N ASN A 86 -14.19 -11.73 10.61
CA ASN A 86 -15.35 -12.58 10.31
C ASN A 86 -16.34 -11.96 9.29
N LYS A 87 -15.93 -10.95 8.50
CA LYS A 87 -16.75 -10.32 7.48
C LYS A 87 -16.42 -10.85 6.08
N THR A 88 -17.42 -10.84 5.21
CA THR A 88 -17.21 -11.03 3.77
C THR A 88 -16.90 -9.67 3.14
N ILE A 89 -15.74 -9.56 2.53
CA ILE A 89 -15.21 -8.30 2.01
C ILE A 89 -15.01 -8.41 0.51
N LEU A 90 -15.45 -7.41 -0.23
CA LEU A 90 -15.20 -7.25 -1.66
C LEU A 90 -14.20 -6.11 -1.88
N VAL A 91 -13.15 -6.37 -2.65
CA VAL A 91 -12.23 -5.34 -3.13
C VAL A 91 -12.34 -5.26 -4.64
N THR A 92 -12.82 -4.14 -5.18
CA THR A 92 -12.83 -3.88 -6.62
C THR A 92 -11.58 -3.14 -7.05
N GLY A 93 -11.06 -3.44 -8.23
CA GLY A 93 -9.75 -2.95 -8.65
C GLY A 93 -8.61 -3.60 -7.85
N GLY A 94 -8.83 -4.85 -7.42
CA GLY A 94 -7.95 -5.57 -6.49
C GLY A 94 -6.60 -5.96 -7.08
N GLY A 95 -6.46 -6.00 -8.41
CA GLY A 95 -5.18 -6.17 -9.08
C GLY A 95 -4.35 -4.88 -9.22
N GLY A 96 -4.96 -3.71 -8.97
CA GLY A 96 -4.26 -2.42 -8.99
C GLY A 96 -3.36 -2.22 -7.76
N SER A 97 -2.49 -1.20 -7.81
CA SER A 97 -1.53 -0.92 -6.73
C SER A 97 -2.19 -0.66 -5.38
N ILE A 98 -3.31 0.09 -5.35
CA ILE A 98 -4.04 0.35 -4.11
C ILE A 98 -4.86 -0.87 -3.70
N GLY A 99 -5.59 -1.49 -4.64
CA GLY A 99 -6.46 -2.63 -4.36
C GLY A 99 -5.69 -3.85 -3.85
N SER A 100 -4.55 -4.18 -4.45
CA SER A 100 -3.70 -5.29 -4.01
C SER A 100 -3.14 -5.06 -2.60
N GLU A 101 -2.73 -3.83 -2.29
CA GLU A 101 -2.26 -3.50 -0.94
C GLU A 101 -3.41 -3.55 0.08
N LEU A 102 -4.61 -3.09 -0.26
CA LEU A 102 -5.80 -3.28 0.57
C LEU A 102 -6.05 -4.77 0.86
N CYS A 103 -5.95 -5.64 -0.15
CA CYS A 103 -6.08 -7.09 0.02
C CYS A 103 -5.05 -7.63 1.02
N ARG A 104 -3.75 -7.26 0.88
CA ARG A 104 -2.68 -7.65 1.82
C ARG A 104 -2.92 -7.18 3.25
N GLN A 105 -3.49 -6.00 3.42
CA GLN A 105 -3.80 -5.49 4.75
C GLN A 105 -5.04 -6.18 5.35
N ILE A 106 -6.09 -6.38 4.56
CA ILE A 106 -7.36 -7.00 5.01
C ILE A 106 -7.14 -8.42 5.53
N VAL A 107 -6.33 -9.23 4.85
CA VAL A 107 -6.10 -10.63 5.24
C VAL A 107 -5.49 -10.79 6.63
N LYS A 108 -4.76 -9.80 7.12
CA LYS A 108 -4.16 -9.79 8.46
C LYS A 108 -5.18 -9.73 9.60
N TYR A 109 -6.44 -9.39 9.29
CA TYR A 109 -7.54 -9.25 10.26
C TYR A 109 -8.57 -10.39 10.20
N ASP A 110 -8.21 -11.56 9.67
CA ASP A 110 -9.03 -12.76 9.62
C ASP A 110 -10.45 -12.53 9.06
N PRO A 111 -10.59 -12.05 7.80
CA PRO A 111 -11.89 -11.94 7.18
C PRO A 111 -12.53 -13.32 7.00
N LYS A 112 -13.86 -13.42 7.07
CA LYS A 112 -14.60 -14.65 6.75
C LYS A 112 -14.38 -15.08 5.30
N ARG A 113 -14.34 -14.11 4.39
CA ARG A 113 -14.06 -14.29 2.96
C ARG A 113 -13.52 -12.99 2.39
N LEU A 114 -12.54 -13.11 1.50
CA LEU A 114 -12.07 -12.01 0.66
C LEU A 114 -12.43 -12.31 -0.79
N VAL A 115 -13.19 -11.41 -1.41
CA VAL A 115 -13.52 -11.44 -2.84
C VAL A 115 -12.74 -10.33 -3.52
N ILE A 116 -11.92 -10.67 -4.50
CA ILE A 116 -11.13 -9.71 -5.27
C ILE A 116 -11.70 -9.64 -6.67
N LEU A 117 -12.02 -8.44 -7.13
CA LEU A 117 -12.57 -8.21 -8.46
C LEU A 117 -11.69 -7.22 -9.23
N ASP A 118 -11.26 -7.62 -10.42
CA ASP A 118 -10.54 -6.74 -11.34
C ASP A 118 -10.89 -7.07 -12.79
N ILE A 119 -10.76 -6.10 -13.68
CA ILE A 119 -10.89 -6.32 -15.12
C ILE A 119 -9.61 -6.90 -15.72
N TYR A 120 -8.46 -6.67 -15.10
CA TYR A 120 -7.15 -7.06 -15.60
C TYR A 120 -6.70 -8.40 -14.98
N GLU A 121 -6.84 -9.46 -15.78
CA GLU A 121 -6.61 -10.85 -15.39
C GLU A 121 -5.22 -11.09 -14.78
N ASN A 122 -4.16 -10.58 -15.42
CA ASN A 122 -2.80 -10.90 -15.00
C ASN A 122 -2.51 -10.39 -13.58
N ASN A 123 -2.81 -9.13 -13.30
CA ASN A 123 -2.60 -8.57 -11.97
C ASN A 123 -3.49 -9.22 -10.91
N LEU A 124 -4.71 -9.63 -11.30
CA LEU A 124 -5.61 -10.36 -10.41
C LEU A 124 -5.04 -11.74 -10.06
N TYR A 125 -4.49 -12.43 -11.05
CA TYR A 125 -3.82 -13.71 -10.85
C TYR A 125 -2.61 -13.60 -9.92
N ASP A 126 -1.77 -12.57 -10.13
CA ASP A 126 -0.58 -12.35 -9.32
C ASP A 126 -0.94 -12.18 -7.84
N ILE A 127 -1.90 -11.32 -7.51
CA ILE A 127 -2.32 -11.12 -6.12
C ILE A 127 -3.04 -12.35 -5.54
N GLU A 128 -3.81 -13.07 -6.34
CA GLU A 128 -4.42 -14.32 -5.90
C GLU A 128 -3.37 -15.36 -5.51
N MET A 129 -2.36 -15.58 -6.36
CA MET A 129 -1.28 -16.53 -6.10
C MET A 129 -0.46 -16.16 -4.88
N GLU A 130 -0.12 -14.89 -4.73
CA GLU A 130 0.58 -14.35 -3.56
C GLU A 130 -0.19 -14.66 -2.27
N LEU A 131 -1.47 -14.28 -2.21
CA LEU A 131 -2.29 -14.45 -1.01
C LEU A 131 -2.57 -15.93 -0.69
N ARG A 132 -2.76 -16.79 -1.68
CA ARG A 132 -2.93 -18.22 -1.46
C ARG A 132 -1.66 -18.89 -0.91
N ALA A 133 -0.48 -18.42 -1.36
CA ALA A 133 0.79 -18.93 -0.87
C ALA A 133 1.05 -18.51 0.59
N GLU A 134 0.77 -17.24 0.92
CA GLU A 134 1.01 -16.71 2.26
C GLU A 134 -0.08 -17.09 3.26
N TYR A 135 -1.35 -17.19 2.81
CA TYR A 135 -2.52 -17.50 3.63
C TYR A 135 -3.30 -18.72 3.10
N PRO A 136 -2.78 -19.97 3.19
CA PRO A 136 -3.40 -21.15 2.55
C PRO A 136 -4.82 -21.48 3.05
N LYS A 137 -5.21 -20.98 4.21
CA LYS A 137 -6.54 -21.19 4.81
C LYS A 137 -7.54 -20.08 4.50
N LEU A 138 -7.10 -19.03 3.80
CA LEU A 138 -7.95 -17.90 3.44
C LEU A 138 -9.05 -18.36 2.46
N ASN A 139 -10.29 -18.05 2.79
CA ASN A 139 -11.41 -18.19 1.85
C ASN A 139 -11.35 -17.04 0.85
N LEU A 140 -10.65 -17.25 -0.25
CA LEU A 140 -10.32 -16.26 -1.27
C LEU A 140 -11.00 -16.61 -2.59
N GLU A 141 -11.67 -15.62 -3.19
CA GLU A 141 -12.27 -15.69 -4.51
C GLU A 141 -11.74 -14.55 -5.39
N ALA A 142 -11.20 -14.90 -6.54
CA ALA A 142 -10.72 -13.95 -7.55
C ALA A 142 -11.66 -13.95 -8.75
N ILE A 143 -12.16 -12.79 -9.14
CA ILE A 143 -13.20 -12.63 -10.15
C ILE A 143 -12.74 -11.64 -11.21
N VAL A 144 -12.56 -12.13 -12.43
CA VAL A 144 -12.37 -11.23 -13.58
C VAL A 144 -13.72 -10.63 -13.98
N ALA A 145 -13.87 -9.34 -13.74
CA ALA A 145 -15.08 -8.59 -14.08
C ALA A 145 -14.81 -7.08 -14.14
N SER A 146 -15.66 -6.37 -14.89
CA SER A 146 -15.65 -4.92 -14.94
C SER A 146 -16.72 -4.34 -14.01
N VAL A 147 -16.38 -3.28 -13.25
CA VAL A 147 -17.35 -2.51 -12.47
C VAL A 147 -18.41 -1.83 -13.34
N ARG A 148 -18.18 -1.74 -14.65
CA ARG A 148 -19.15 -1.23 -15.63
C ARG A 148 -20.25 -2.21 -15.98
N ASP A 149 -20.04 -3.50 -15.71
CA ASP A 149 -21.00 -4.57 -15.97
C ASP A 149 -21.92 -4.76 -14.76
N LYS A 150 -23.04 -4.06 -14.77
CA LYS A 150 -24.04 -4.11 -13.70
C LYS A 150 -24.62 -5.52 -13.48
N ALA A 151 -24.87 -6.27 -14.56
CA ALA A 151 -25.42 -7.61 -14.43
C ALA A 151 -24.41 -8.55 -13.73
N ARG A 152 -23.15 -8.46 -14.10
CA ARG A 152 -22.08 -9.22 -13.46
C ARG A 152 -21.87 -8.81 -11.99
N LEU A 153 -21.91 -7.51 -11.69
CA LEU A 153 -21.84 -7.02 -10.31
C LEU A 153 -22.99 -7.54 -9.46
N ASN A 154 -24.24 -7.46 -9.95
CA ASN A 154 -25.40 -8.01 -9.25
C ASN A 154 -25.21 -9.48 -8.90
N ASN A 155 -24.74 -10.30 -9.87
CA ASN A 155 -24.45 -11.71 -9.62
C ASN A 155 -23.38 -11.90 -8.53
N VAL A 156 -22.31 -11.07 -8.53
CA VAL A 156 -21.27 -11.11 -7.49
C VAL A 156 -21.84 -10.77 -6.13
N PHE A 157 -22.63 -9.71 -6.02
CA PHE A 157 -23.26 -9.30 -4.76
C PHE A 157 -24.26 -10.32 -4.24
N GLU A 158 -25.07 -10.91 -5.11
CA GLU A 158 -26.03 -11.97 -4.75
C GLU A 158 -25.33 -13.24 -4.27
N THR A 159 -24.24 -13.64 -4.95
CA THR A 159 -23.49 -14.87 -4.65
C THR A 159 -22.70 -14.76 -3.36
N TYR A 160 -21.94 -13.68 -3.20
CA TYR A 160 -20.97 -13.55 -2.10
C TYR A 160 -21.49 -12.72 -0.93
N LYS A 161 -22.51 -11.90 -1.13
CA LYS A 161 -23.17 -11.03 -0.12
C LYS A 161 -22.13 -10.26 0.72
N PRO A 162 -21.27 -9.45 0.09
CA PRO A 162 -20.26 -8.72 0.81
C PRO A 162 -20.89 -7.76 1.84
N GLU A 163 -20.34 -7.76 3.05
CA GLU A 163 -20.76 -6.85 4.13
C GLU A 163 -19.97 -5.53 4.05
N ILE A 164 -18.79 -5.56 3.44
CA ILE A 164 -17.92 -4.41 3.26
C ILE A 164 -17.38 -4.42 1.84
N VAL A 165 -17.35 -3.24 1.21
CA VAL A 165 -16.79 -3.05 -0.12
C VAL A 165 -15.71 -1.97 -0.06
N PHE A 166 -14.51 -2.31 -0.53
CA PHE A 166 -13.45 -1.36 -0.82
C PHE A 166 -13.40 -1.16 -2.33
N HIS A 167 -13.69 0.05 -2.78
CA HIS A 167 -13.74 0.36 -4.20
C HIS A 167 -12.50 1.12 -4.64
N ALA A 168 -11.58 0.43 -5.33
CA ALA A 168 -10.34 0.97 -5.88
C ALA A 168 -10.25 0.88 -7.41
N ALA A 169 -11.36 0.55 -8.08
CA ALA A 169 -11.42 0.41 -9.53
C ALA A 169 -11.67 1.76 -10.22
N ALA A 170 -10.61 2.48 -10.54
CA ALA A 170 -10.70 3.76 -11.21
C ALA A 170 -9.60 3.97 -12.27
N HIS A 171 -9.94 4.65 -13.37
CA HIS A 171 -8.94 5.20 -14.28
C HIS A 171 -8.38 6.49 -13.68
N LYS A 172 -7.06 6.54 -13.42
CA LYS A 172 -6.42 7.64 -12.67
C LYS A 172 -5.47 8.51 -13.49
N HIS A 173 -5.00 8.03 -14.65
CA HIS A 173 -4.02 8.74 -15.45
C HIS A 173 -4.68 9.88 -16.24
N VAL A 174 -4.63 11.10 -15.69
CA VAL A 174 -5.28 12.29 -16.23
C VAL A 174 -4.98 12.52 -17.73
N PRO A 175 -3.70 12.49 -18.20
CA PRO A 175 -3.42 12.74 -19.62
C PRO A 175 -4.06 11.74 -20.58
N LEU A 176 -4.30 10.49 -20.13
CA LEU A 176 -5.02 9.49 -20.93
C LEU A 176 -6.52 9.74 -20.91
N MET A 177 -7.05 10.15 -19.76
CA MET A 177 -8.47 10.40 -19.58
C MET A 177 -8.93 11.70 -20.26
N GLU A 178 -8.06 12.70 -20.38
CA GLU A 178 -8.31 13.89 -21.21
C GLU A 178 -8.51 13.54 -22.69
N LYS A 179 -7.80 12.53 -23.18
CA LYS A 179 -7.96 12.00 -24.55
C LYS A 179 -9.12 11.01 -24.69
N SER A 180 -9.61 10.47 -23.59
CA SER A 180 -10.66 9.44 -23.56
C SER A 180 -11.68 9.71 -22.43
N PRO A 181 -12.34 10.89 -22.42
CA PRO A 181 -13.16 11.31 -21.29
C PRO A 181 -14.40 10.40 -21.09
N LEU A 182 -14.95 9.83 -22.16
CA LEU A 182 -16.07 8.91 -22.07
C LEU A 182 -15.72 7.63 -21.30
N GLU A 183 -14.49 7.14 -21.42
CA GLU A 183 -14.04 5.96 -20.67
C GLU A 183 -13.88 6.28 -19.18
N ALA A 184 -13.41 7.49 -18.84
CA ALA A 184 -13.37 7.96 -17.46
C ALA A 184 -14.78 8.02 -16.86
N ILE A 185 -15.76 8.58 -17.58
CA ILE A 185 -17.16 8.65 -17.13
C ILE A 185 -17.74 7.24 -16.94
N LYS A 186 -17.61 6.37 -17.95
CA LYS A 186 -18.14 5.00 -17.89
C LYS A 186 -17.55 4.21 -16.71
N ASN A 187 -16.26 4.35 -16.44
CA ASN A 187 -15.63 3.59 -15.38
C ASN A 187 -15.76 4.25 -14.00
N ASN A 188 -15.41 5.54 -13.89
CA ASN A 188 -15.28 6.19 -12.58
C ASN A 188 -16.63 6.71 -12.06
N VAL A 189 -17.58 7.04 -12.95
CA VAL A 189 -18.92 7.49 -12.56
C VAL A 189 -19.90 6.31 -12.56
N PHE A 190 -20.15 5.71 -13.73
CA PHE A 190 -21.15 4.63 -13.81
C PHE A 190 -20.69 3.34 -13.13
N GLY A 191 -19.39 3.01 -13.20
CA GLY A 191 -18.85 1.86 -12.47
C GLY A 191 -18.96 1.99 -10.95
N THR A 192 -18.87 3.21 -10.42
CA THR A 192 -19.10 3.48 -9.00
C THR A 192 -20.61 3.49 -8.66
N TYR A 193 -21.44 3.98 -9.58
CA TYR A 193 -22.89 4.06 -9.41
C TYR A 193 -23.57 2.68 -9.42
N ASN A 194 -23.06 1.74 -10.21
CA ASN A 194 -23.62 0.40 -10.34
C ASN A 194 -23.60 -0.39 -9.05
#